data_711b37a9d233a3394dca11d773bc3f24
#
_entry.id   711b37a9d233a3394dca11d773bc3f24
#
_cell.length_a   1.000
_cell.length_b   1.000
_cell.length_c   1.000
_cell.angle_alpha   90.00
_cell.angle_beta   90.00
_cell.angle_gamma   90.00
#
_symmetry.space_group_name_H-M   'P 1'
#
loop_
_entity.id
_entity.type
_entity.pdbx_description
1 polymer ?
#
loop_
_entity_poly.entity_id
_entity_poly.type
_entity_poly.pdbx_seq_one_letter_code
_entity_poly.pdbx_strand_id
1 'polypeptide(L)'
;KEVLKIAEESVAIESKLVALAAWMKESYGGTMIQALKTVLPIKKKEKAKEKQKVRLLLPEAEGKEKLELYLHKNQKARARLLAALLDQPEQDYDFLIHKLNLTRSVVRALEEQKVLALESEQVYRNPVIYQQKEQKEIIYTEEQQAAIRTFSKDYEQGIRKTYLLYGVTGSGKTEVYMEMIDKVLSEGRQAIVLIPEIALTYQTVMRFYTRFGGRVSILNSRMSQGERYDQMERVKKGEVDIMIGPRSALFTPFERLGLIVIDEEHEPTYK
;
A
#
# COMPACT_ATOMS: atom_id res chain seq x y z
N LYS A 1 -1.21 -2.66 -39.20
CA LYS A 1 -1.41 -1.33 -38.57
C LYS A 1 -0.14 -1.05 -37.81
N GLU A 2 0.49 0.08 -38.08
CA GLU A 2 1.69 0.52 -37.37
C GLU A 2 1.33 1.10 -36.00
N VAL A 3 2.21 0.87 -35.02
CA VAL A 3 2.10 1.50 -33.68
C VAL A 3 2.70 2.91 -33.79
N LEU A 4 1.88 3.93 -33.62
CA LEU A 4 2.27 5.33 -33.81
C LEU A 4 3.03 5.88 -32.59
N LYS A 5 2.56 5.59 -31.37
CA LYS A 5 3.22 5.96 -30.11
C LYS A 5 2.63 5.18 -28.93
N ILE A 6 3.33 5.21 -27.80
CA ILE A 6 2.81 4.73 -26.51
C ILE A 6 1.89 5.81 -25.94
N ALA A 7 0.70 5.45 -25.45
CA ALA A 7 -0.20 6.38 -24.79
C ALA A 7 0.40 6.85 -23.46
N GLU A 8 0.43 8.17 -23.23
CA GLU A 8 1.02 8.76 -22.00
C GLU A 8 0.33 8.32 -20.72
N GLU A 9 -0.97 7.98 -20.80
CA GLU A 9 -1.78 7.47 -19.68
C GLU A 9 -1.78 5.93 -19.60
N SER A 10 -0.92 5.23 -20.36
CA SER A 10 -0.88 3.78 -20.33
C SER A 10 -0.25 3.24 -19.05
N VAL A 11 -0.84 2.21 -18.49
CA VAL A 11 -0.24 1.41 -17.42
C VAL A 11 0.71 0.41 -18.05
N ALA A 12 1.98 0.42 -17.63
CA ALA A 12 2.93 -0.61 -18.06
C ALA A 12 2.43 -1.97 -17.55
N ILE A 13 2.21 -2.90 -18.48
CA ILE A 13 1.80 -4.27 -18.15
C ILE A 13 3.06 -5.09 -17.98
N GLU A 14 3.19 -5.75 -16.86
CA GLU A 14 4.31 -6.63 -16.59
C GLU A 14 4.26 -7.87 -17.49
N SER A 15 5.40 -8.26 -18.01
CA SER A 15 5.53 -9.41 -18.91
C SER A 15 4.95 -10.70 -18.34
N LYS A 16 5.05 -10.88 -17.02
CA LYS A 16 4.46 -12.03 -16.29
C LYS A 16 2.93 -12.06 -16.38
N LEU A 17 2.26 -10.91 -16.28
CA LEU A 17 0.81 -10.83 -16.41
C LEU A 17 0.35 -11.08 -17.86
N VAL A 18 1.14 -10.66 -18.83
CA VAL A 18 0.87 -10.97 -20.26
C VAL A 18 1.00 -12.47 -20.50
N ALA A 19 2.06 -13.10 -19.97
CA ALA A 19 2.26 -14.55 -20.07
C ALA A 19 1.13 -15.33 -19.38
N LEU A 20 0.70 -14.87 -18.19
CA LEU A 20 -0.44 -15.46 -17.49
C LEU A 20 -1.74 -15.33 -18.30
N ALA A 21 -2.00 -14.18 -18.91
CA ALA A 21 -3.16 -13.97 -19.77
C ALA A 21 -3.14 -14.89 -21.00
N ALA A 22 -1.97 -15.09 -21.60
CA ALA A 22 -1.79 -16.00 -22.73
C ALA A 22 -2.10 -17.45 -22.31
N TRP A 23 -1.52 -17.89 -21.19
CA TRP A 23 -1.80 -19.20 -20.62
C TRP A 23 -3.29 -19.42 -20.31
N MET A 24 -3.94 -18.42 -19.67
CA MET A 24 -5.39 -18.48 -19.39
C MET A 24 -6.22 -18.61 -20.66
N LYS A 25 -5.87 -17.86 -21.72
CA LYS A 25 -6.54 -17.98 -23.02
C LYS A 25 -6.44 -19.39 -23.58
N GLU A 26 -5.26 -20.00 -23.51
CA GLU A 26 -5.02 -21.34 -24.03
C GLU A 26 -5.71 -22.43 -23.20
N SER A 27 -5.65 -22.30 -21.85
CA SER A 27 -6.16 -23.32 -20.94
C SER A 27 -7.68 -23.31 -20.77
N TYR A 28 -8.30 -22.12 -20.81
CA TYR A 28 -9.74 -21.96 -20.54
C TYR A 28 -10.54 -21.46 -21.75
N GLY A 29 -9.89 -21.18 -22.85
CA GLY A 29 -10.52 -20.57 -24.02
C GLY A 29 -10.78 -19.07 -23.84
N GLY A 30 -11.50 -18.48 -24.78
CA GLY A 30 -11.82 -17.06 -24.76
C GLY A 30 -10.82 -16.21 -25.54
N THR A 31 -10.89 -14.89 -25.38
CA THR A 31 -10.04 -13.94 -26.10
C THR A 31 -8.90 -13.42 -25.23
N MET A 32 -7.79 -13.05 -25.84
CA MET A 32 -6.67 -12.41 -25.14
C MET A 32 -7.09 -11.13 -24.39
N ILE A 33 -8.05 -10.39 -24.96
CA ILE A 33 -8.59 -9.17 -24.33
C ILE A 33 -9.34 -9.50 -23.03
N GLN A 34 -10.11 -10.59 -23.01
CA GLN A 34 -10.81 -11.04 -21.79
C GLN A 34 -9.81 -11.48 -20.74
N ALA A 35 -8.82 -12.29 -21.11
CA ALA A 35 -7.76 -12.73 -20.22
C ALA A 35 -6.99 -11.54 -19.64
N LEU A 36 -6.55 -10.59 -20.46
CA LEU A 36 -5.88 -9.37 -20.00
C LEU A 36 -6.75 -8.54 -19.06
N LYS A 37 -8.05 -8.38 -19.34
CA LYS A 37 -8.97 -7.65 -18.44
C LYS A 37 -9.11 -8.33 -17.07
N THR A 38 -8.91 -9.64 -17.00
CA THR A 38 -8.97 -10.41 -15.75
C THR A 38 -7.70 -10.22 -14.94
N VAL A 39 -6.52 -10.33 -15.56
CA VAL A 39 -5.23 -10.27 -14.86
C VAL A 39 -4.76 -8.86 -14.54
N LEU A 40 -5.30 -7.84 -15.23
CA LEU A 40 -4.89 -6.46 -14.97
C LEU A 40 -5.56 -5.90 -13.71
N PRO A 41 -4.80 -5.68 -12.63
CA PRO A 41 -5.35 -5.16 -11.38
C PRO A 41 -5.83 -3.70 -11.52
N ILE A 42 -5.24 -2.97 -12.47
CA ILE A 42 -5.50 -1.55 -12.71
C ILE A 42 -5.71 -1.31 -14.19
N LYS A 43 -6.81 -0.64 -14.53
CA LYS A 43 -7.18 -0.34 -15.92
C LYS A 43 -6.70 1.02 -16.41
N LYS A 44 -6.45 1.95 -15.51
CA LYS A 44 -6.00 3.32 -15.81
C LYS A 44 -5.03 3.80 -14.75
N LYS A 45 -4.07 4.62 -15.19
CA LYS A 45 -3.18 5.35 -14.29
C LYS A 45 -4.00 6.44 -13.59
N GLU A 46 -4.02 6.40 -12.28
CA GLU A 46 -4.64 7.43 -11.45
C GLU A 46 -3.58 8.44 -11.00
N LYS A 47 -3.99 9.70 -10.86
CA LYS A 47 -3.09 10.69 -10.27
C LYS A 47 -2.86 10.35 -8.80
N ALA A 48 -1.61 10.28 -8.41
CA ALA A 48 -1.24 10.14 -7.02
C ALA A 48 -1.84 11.29 -6.21
N LYS A 49 -2.27 11.01 -4.99
CA LYS A 49 -2.66 12.07 -4.07
C LYS A 49 -1.38 12.68 -3.50
N GLU A 50 -1.13 13.91 -3.86
CA GLU A 50 -0.02 14.68 -3.31
C GLU A 50 -0.52 15.53 -2.15
N LYS A 51 0.17 15.46 -1.04
CA LYS A 51 0.09 16.46 0.02
C LYS A 51 1.27 17.38 -0.10
N GLN A 52 1.01 18.67 -0.06
CA GLN A 52 2.05 19.67 -0.03
C GLN A 52 2.35 20.03 1.42
N LYS A 53 3.63 20.05 1.74
CA LYS A 53 4.14 20.56 3.02
C LYS A 53 4.92 21.83 2.77
N VAL A 54 4.81 22.75 3.70
CA VAL A 54 5.58 24.01 3.70
C VAL A 54 6.65 23.87 4.74
N ARG A 55 7.91 24.01 4.33
CA ARG A 55 9.07 23.98 5.24
C ARG A 55 9.81 25.30 5.23
N LEU A 56 10.11 25.83 6.43
CA LEU A 56 10.95 27.01 6.60
C LEU A 56 12.40 26.69 6.20
N LEU A 57 13.00 27.55 5.36
CA LEU A 57 14.40 27.41 4.93
C LEU A 57 15.35 28.30 5.71
N LEU A 58 14.84 29.35 6.35
CA LEU A 58 15.67 30.31 7.08
C LEU A 58 16.02 29.81 8.47
N PRO A 59 17.24 30.09 8.96
CA PRO A 59 17.59 30.01 10.38
C PRO A 59 16.64 30.87 11.23
N GLU A 60 16.42 30.47 12.47
CA GLU A 60 15.47 31.16 13.36
C GLU A 60 15.76 32.66 13.51
N ALA A 61 17.04 33.05 13.62
CA ALA A 61 17.45 34.45 13.76
C ALA A 61 17.06 35.27 12.54
N GLU A 62 17.41 34.82 11.34
CA GLU A 62 17.06 35.49 10.07
C GLU A 62 15.55 35.51 9.84
N GLY A 63 14.84 34.46 10.25
CA GLY A 63 13.39 34.39 10.21
C GLY A 63 12.73 35.45 11.07
N LYS A 64 13.24 35.70 12.28
CA LYS A 64 12.75 36.76 13.20
C LYS A 64 12.98 38.15 12.63
N GLU A 65 14.17 38.43 12.12
CA GLU A 65 14.46 39.73 11.48
C GLU A 65 13.53 39.98 10.28
N LYS A 66 13.31 38.95 9.46
CA LYS A 66 12.43 39.07 8.30
C LYS A 66 10.97 39.21 8.67
N LEU A 67 10.55 38.62 9.78
CA LEU A 67 9.22 38.83 10.35
C LEU A 67 8.98 40.27 10.76
N GLU A 68 9.93 40.90 11.47
CA GLU A 68 9.87 42.32 11.83
C GLU A 68 9.79 43.22 10.59
N LEU A 69 10.58 42.90 9.56
CA LEU A 69 10.56 43.62 8.28
C LEU A 69 9.17 43.54 7.61
N TYR A 70 8.52 42.38 7.62
CA TYR A 70 7.18 42.25 7.05
C TYR A 70 6.12 42.98 7.88
N LEU A 71 6.25 43.00 9.20
CA LEU A 71 5.40 43.77 10.08
C LEU A 71 5.55 45.27 9.83
N HIS A 72 6.76 45.78 9.73
CA HIS A 72 7.06 47.17 9.40
C HIS A 72 6.49 47.62 8.04
N LYS A 73 6.58 46.72 7.03
CA LYS A 73 6.04 46.99 5.69
C LYS A 73 4.53 46.73 5.56
N ASN A 74 3.84 46.48 6.67
CA ASN A 74 2.40 46.13 6.72
C ASN A 74 2.00 44.92 5.85
N GLN A 75 2.92 43.98 5.63
CA GLN A 75 2.69 42.77 4.84
C GLN A 75 2.09 41.67 5.73
N LYS A 76 0.90 41.90 6.27
CA LYS A 76 0.26 41.06 7.29
C LYS A 76 0.14 39.57 6.95
N ALA A 77 -0.14 39.26 5.69
CA ALA A 77 -0.28 37.86 5.26
C ALA A 77 1.07 37.09 5.28
N ARG A 78 2.16 37.74 4.83
CA ARG A 78 3.50 37.17 4.88
C ARG A 78 4.01 37.03 6.31
N ALA A 79 3.73 38.03 7.16
CA ALA A 79 4.09 37.98 8.57
C ALA A 79 3.40 36.84 9.30
N ARG A 80 2.07 36.63 9.06
CA ARG A 80 1.33 35.50 9.66
C ARG A 80 1.90 34.15 9.24
N LEU A 81 2.22 33.96 7.96
CA LEU A 81 2.78 32.72 7.46
C LEU A 81 4.17 32.45 8.07
N LEU A 82 5.04 33.47 8.09
CA LEU A 82 6.38 33.32 8.64
C LEU A 82 6.36 33.08 10.14
N ALA A 83 5.49 33.76 10.89
CA ALA A 83 5.31 33.52 12.33
C ALA A 83 4.87 32.08 12.64
N ALA A 84 3.91 31.55 11.86
CA ALA A 84 3.48 30.16 12.02
C ALA A 84 4.59 29.13 11.71
N LEU A 85 5.46 29.43 10.74
CA LEU A 85 6.58 28.58 10.38
C LEU A 85 7.77 28.70 11.35
N LEU A 86 7.91 29.82 12.03
CA LEU A 86 8.89 29.97 13.14
C LEU A 86 8.48 29.18 14.38
N ASP A 87 7.16 29.04 14.61
CA ASP A 87 6.64 28.21 15.71
C ASP A 87 6.76 26.71 15.38
N GLN A 88 6.38 26.34 14.16
CA GLN A 88 6.50 24.97 13.64
C GLN A 88 7.10 25.00 12.24
N PRO A 89 8.38 24.63 12.07
CA PRO A 89 9.12 24.78 10.82
C PRO A 89 8.59 23.98 9.63
N GLU A 90 7.79 22.96 9.88
CA GLU A 90 7.14 22.15 8.85
C GLU A 90 5.64 22.01 9.13
N GLN A 91 4.80 22.37 8.17
CA GLN A 91 3.35 22.29 8.29
C GLN A 91 2.69 21.90 6.97
N ASP A 92 1.49 21.30 7.07
CA ASP A 92 0.65 20.98 5.91
C ASP A 92 0.18 22.26 5.19
N TYR A 93 0.34 22.30 3.87
CA TYR A 93 0.00 23.47 3.04
C TYR A 93 -1.47 23.84 3.12
N ASP A 94 -2.36 22.86 2.98
CA ASP A 94 -3.82 23.14 2.97
C ASP A 94 -4.26 23.63 4.36
N PHE A 95 -3.72 23.04 5.42
CA PHE A 95 -3.97 23.49 6.78
C PHE A 95 -3.54 24.95 7.00
N LEU A 96 -2.32 25.34 6.55
CA LEU A 96 -1.83 26.71 6.67
C LEU A 96 -2.69 27.71 5.90
N ILE A 97 -3.03 27.38 4.64
CA ILE A 97 -3.86 28.24 3.80
C ILE A 97 -5.21 28.51 4.46
N HIS A 98 -5.88 27.46 4.94
CA HIS A 98 -7.20 27.59 5.57
C HIS A 98 -7.13 28.27 6.94
N LYS A 99 -6.22 27.83 7.82
CA LYS A 99 -6.10 28.37 9.18
C LYS A 99 -5.73 29.84 9.21
N LEU A 100 -4.79 30.24 8.33
CA LEU A 100 -4.28 31.61 8.29
C LEU A 100 -5.00 32.50 7.26
N ASN A 101 -6.02 31.98 6.57
CA ASN A 101 -6.73 32.66 5.49
C ASN A 101 -5.76 33.33 4.49
N LEU A 102 -4.88 32.52 3.91
CA LEU A 102 -3.84 32.95 2.98
C LEU A 102 -4.22 32.64 1.54
N THR A 103 -3.65 33.40 0.61
CA THR A 103 -3.72 33.09 -0.81
C THR A 103 -2.49 32.33 -1.28
N ARG A 104 -2.63 31.51 -2.31
CA ARG A 104 -1.50 30.75 -2.92
C ARG A 104 -0.38 31.67 -3.38
N SER A 105 -0.67 32.89 -3.78
CA SER A 105 0.30 33.89 -4.21
C SER A 105 1.26 34.30 -3.08
N VAL A 106 0.79 34.33 -1.83
CA VAL A 106 1.65 34.66 -0.66
C VAL A 106 2.69 33.56 -0.43
N VAL A 107 2.30 32.31 -0.52
CA VAL A 107 3.23 31.18 -0.36
C VAL A 107 4.27 31.17 -1.47
N ARG A 108 3.84 31.30 -2.74
CA ARG A 108 4.75 31.40 -3.90
C ARG A 108 5.75 32.53 -3.77
N ALA A 109 5.28 33.71 -3.35
CA ALA A 109 6.17 34.86 -3.20
C ALA A 109 7.25 34.64 -2.12
N LEU A 110 6.99 33.85 -1.09
CA LEU A 110 7.97 33.48 -0.07
C LEU A 110 8.87 32.34 -0.53
N GLU A 111 8.38 31.44 -1.36
CA GLU A 111 9.15 30.39 -2.01
C GLU A 111 10.17 30.98 -2.99
N GLU A 112 9.75 31.90 -3.85
CA GLU A 112 10.62 32.66 -4.78
C GLU A 112 11.74 33.42 -4.04
N GLN A 113 11.44 33.89 -2.81
CA GLN A 113 12.41 34.57 -1.95
C GLN A 113 13.27 33.56 -1.14
N LYS A 114 13.15 32.26 -1.37
CA LYS A 114 13.86 31.20 -0.63
C LYS A 114 13.67 31.29 0.89
N VAL A 115 12.54 31.78 1.35
CA VAL A 115 12.16 31.82 2.77
C VAL A 115 11.61 30.49 3.23
N LEU A 116 10.88 29.84 2.34
CA LEU A 116 10.29 28.53 2.54
C LEU A 116 10.44 27.67 1.29
N ALA A 117 10.24 26.37 1.42
CA ALA A 117 10.11 25.41 0.33
C ALA A 117 8.74 24.75 0.37
N LEU A 118 8.17 24.50 -0.81
CA LEU A 118 7.03 23.62 -0.99
C LEU A 118 7.57 22.22 -1.33
N GLU A 119 7.33 21.27 -0.45
CA GLU A 119 7.66 19.87 -0.66
C GLU A 119 6.38 19.11 -0.98
N SER A 120 6.35 18.41 -2.10
CA SER A 120 5.24 17.51 -2.45
C SER A 120 5.57 16.11 -2.00
N GLU A 121 4.78 15.59 -1.08
CA GLU A 121 4.87 14.21 -0.62
C GLU A 121 3.72 13.40 -1.22
N GLN A 122 4.07 12.32 -1.91
CA GLN A 122 3.08 11.38 -2.40
C GLN A 122 2.46 10.63 -1.21
N VAL A 123 1.19 10.87 -0.94
CA VAL A 123 0.46 10.20 0.13
C VAL A 123 -0.43 9.12 -0.46
N TYR A 124 -0.14 7.88 -0.11
CA TYR A 124 -1.00 6.77 -0.49
C TYR A 124 -2.30 6.78 0.29
N ARG A 125 -3.41 6.57 -0.43
CA ARG A 125 -4.71 6.35 0.18
C ARG A 125 -4.68 4.96 0.82
N ASN A 126 -4.44 4.92 2.12
CA ASN A 126 -4.52 3.66 2.86
C ASN A 126 -5.93 3.52 3.45
N PRO A 127 -6.71 2.52 3.06
CA PRO A 127 -8.06 2.31 3.58
C PRO A 127 -8.06 1.85 5.04
N VAL A 128 -6.91 1.49 5.60
CA VAL A 128 -6.78 0.99 6.97
C VAL A 128 -5.87 1.90 7.78
N ILE A 129 -6.44 2.49 8.83
CA ILE A 129 -5.69 3.17 9.89
C ILE A 129 -5.52 2.16 11.01
N TYR A 130 -4.29 1.79 11.33
CA TYR A 130 -4.00 0.87 12.42
C TYR A 130 -3.04 1.50 13.43
N GLN A 131 -3.22 1.15 14.70
CA GLN A 131 -2.25 1.43 15.74
C GLN A 131 -1.52 0.14 16.07
N GLN A 132 -0.21 0.21 16.14
CA GLN A 132 0.61 -0.94 16.50
C GLN A 132 0.28 -1.33 17.94
N LYS A 133 -0.17 -2.56 18.14
CA LYS A 133 -0.42 -3.16 19.45
C LYS A 133 0.69 -4.14 19.77
N GLU A 134 0.97 -4.30 21.06
CA GLU A 134 1.87 -5.36 21.52
C GLU A 134 1.37 -6.72 21.05
N GLN A 135 2.28 -7.50 20.49
CA GLN A 135 1.98 -8.86 20.08
C GLN A 135 1.96 -9.75 21.33
N LYS A 136 0.89 -10.50 21.49
CA LYS A 136 0.86 -11.57 22.49
C LYS A 136 1.61 -12.77 21.97
N GLU A 137 2.38 -13.40 22.84
CA GLU A 137 3.03 -14.68 22.53
C GLU A 137 1.96 -15.74 22.19
N ILE A 138 2.09 -16.38 21.03
CA ILE A 138 1.15 -17.39 20.56
C ILE A 138 1.70 -18.76 20.95
N ILE A 139 0.92 -19.49 21.75
CA ILE A 139 1.24 -20.86 22.11
C ILE A 139 0.51 -21.80 21.15
N TYR A 140 1.27 -22.52 20.34
CA TYR A 140 0.74 -23.48 19.37
C TYR A 140 0.54 -24.86 20.01
N THR A 141 -0.54 -25.56 19.62
CA THR A 141 -0.72 -26.97 19.95
C THR A 141 0.29 -27.85 19.22
N GLU A 142 0.41 -29.13 19.61
CA GLU A 142 1.33 -30.07 18.97
C GLU A 142 1.01 -30.25 17.47
N GLU A 143 -0.28 -30.33 17.11
CA GLU A 143 -0.72 -30.49 15.74
C GLU A 143 -0.41 -29.24 14.90
N GLN A 144 -0.64 -28.05 15.46
CA GLN A 144 -0.30 -26.78 14.79
C GLN A 144 1.20 -26.68 14.57
N GLN A 145 2.01 -27.03 15.58
CA GLN A 145 3.46 -27.05 15.46
C GLN A 145 3.94 -28.09 14.42
N ALA A 146 3.30 -29.27 14.35
CA ALA A 146 3.63 -30.27 13.36
C ALA A 146 3.37 -29.77 11.93
N ALA A 147 2.23 -29.08 11.70
CA ALA A 147 1.92 -28.49 10.42
C ALA A 147 2.95 -27.40 10.02
N ILE A 148 3.28 -26.50 10.95
CA ILE A 148 4.28 -25.44 10.75
C ILE A 148 5.66 -26.05 10.44
N ARG A 149 6.11 -27.04 11.22
CA ARG A 149 7.39 -27.71 10.99
C ARG A 149 7.46 -28.40 9.64
N THR A 150 6.38 -29.08 9.24
CA THR A 150 6.32 -29.77 7.94
C THR A 150 6.48 -28.77 6.79
N PHE A 151 5.73 -27.67 6.82
CA PHE A 151 5.84 -26.60 5.83
C PHE A 151 7.26 -26.00 5.82
N SER A 152 7.78 -25.62 6.98
CA SER A 152 9.09 -24.96 7.09
C SER A 152 10.22 -25.82 6.56
N LYS A 153 10.22 -27.13 6.90
CA LYS A 153 11.20 -28.09 6.41
C LYS A 153 11.17 -28.21 4.88
N ASP A 154 9.98 -28.40 4.31
CA ASP A 154 9.82 -28.49 2.85
C ASP A 154 10.25 -27.19 2.17
N TYR A 155 9.89 -26.06 2.77
CA TYR A 155 10.21 -24.74 2.23
C TYR A 155 11.71 -24.49 2.18
N GLU A 156 12.45 -24.84 3.24
CA GLU A 156 13.92 -24.77 3.33
C GLU A 156 14.61 -25.69 2.33
N GLN A 157 14.03 -26.86 2.06
CA GLN A 157 14.52 -27.79 1.05
C GLN A 157 14.19 -27.40 -0.39
N GLY A 158 13.53 -26.26 -0.59
CA GLY A 158 13.11 -25.81 -1.92
C GLY A 158 11.91 -26.56 -2.48
N ILE A 159 11.25 -27.42 -1.69
CA ILE A 159 10.07 -28.17 -2.10
C ILE A 159 8.87 -27.22 -2.14
N ARG A 160 8.23 -27.10 -3.29
CA ARG A 160 7.04 -26.27 -3.51
C ARG A 160 5.90 -27.20 -3.92
N LYS A 161 4.94 -27.35 -3.00
CA LYS A 161 3.75 -28.19 -3.20
C LYS A 161 2.51 -27.52 -2.59
N THR A 162 1.35 -28.04 -2.91
CA THR A 162 0.10 -27.61 -2.29
C THR A 162 -0.10 -28.37 -0.97
N TYR A 163 -0.49 -27.63 0.06
CA TYR A 163 -0.85 -28.15 1.38
C TYR A 163 -2.33 -27.89 1.62
N LEU A 164 -3.02 -28.86 2.18
CA LEU A 164 -4.36 -28.69 2.73
C LEU A 164 -4.26 -28.60 4.26
N LEU A 165 -4.55 -27.40 4.81
CA LEU A 165 -4.67 -27.20 6.24
C LEU A 165 -6.11 -27.47 6.68
N TYR A 166 -6.37 -28.68 7.12
CA TYR A 166 -7.69 -29.15 7.54
C TYR A 166 -7.91 -28.94 9.05
N GLY A 167 -9.10 -28.42 9.42
CA GLY A 167 -9.46 -28.22 10.82
C GLY A 167 -10.80 -27.48 10.95
N VAL A 168 -11.45 -27.67 12.08
CA VAL A 168 -12.75 -27.02 12.38
C VAL A 168 -12.59 -25.50 12.52
N THR A 169 -13.69 -24.78 12.44
CA THR A 169 -13.72 -23.32 12.71
C THR A 169 -13.22 -23.07 14.13
N GLY A 170 -12.33 -22.09 14.30
CA GLY A 170 -11.71 -21.78 15.60
C GLY A 170 -10.52 -22.65 15.99
N SER A 171 -10.10 -23.63 15.18
CA SER A 171 -8.91 -24.45 15.45
C SER A 171 -7.56 -23.73 15.31
N GLY A 172 -7.56 -22.42 15.01
CA GLY A 172 -6.35 -21.62 14.87
C GLY A 172 -5.64 -21.75 13.53
N LYS A 173 -6.32 -22.22 12.47
CA LYS A 173 -5.74 -22.27 11.10
C LYS A 173 -5.10 -20.95 10.68
N THR A 174 -5.72 -19.83 11.01
CA THR A 174 -5.21 -18.49 10.71
C THR A 174 -3.83 -18.27 11.35
N GLU A 175 -3.65 -18.64 12.61
CA GLU A 175 -2.36 -18.48 13.29
C GLU A 175 -1.28 -19.38 12.67
N VAL A 176 -1.65 -20.60 12.27
CA VAL A 176 -0.74 -21.53 11.60
C VAL A 176 -0.26 -20.97 10.27
N TYR A 177 -1.15 -20.50 9.40
CA TYR A 177 -0.69 -19.97 8.12
C TYR A 177 -0.02 -18.57 8.25
N MET A 178 -0.33 -17.79 9.27
CA MET A 178 0.43 -16.58 9.58
C MET A 178 1.89 -16.89 9.95
N GLU A 179 2.14 -18.00 10.68
CA GLU A 179 3.50 -18.46 10.97
C GLU A 179 4.23 -18.89 9.69
N MET A 180 3.52 -19.59 8.80
CA MET A 180 4.07 -19.94 7.48
C MET A 180 4.42 -18.71 6.65
N ILE A 181 3.60 -17.65 6.73
CA ILE A 181 3.88 -16.36 6.10
C ILE A 181 5.14 -15.74 6.70
N ASP A 182 5.28 -15.71 8.04
CA ASP A 182 6.49 -15.19 8.70
C ASP A 182 7.76 -15.87 8.18
N LYS A 183 7.72 -17.21 8.06
CA LYS A 183 8.84 -17.98 7.49
C LYS A 183 9.18 -17.52 6.06
N VAL A 184 8.18 -17.34 5.22
CA VAL A 184 8.36 -16.89 3.82
C VAL A 184 8.93 -15.47 3.76
N LEU A 185 8.44 -14.58 4.62
CA LEU A 185 8.92 -13.20 4.71
C LEU A 185 10.35 -13.12 5.24
N SER A 186 10.73 -13.99 6.18
CA SER A 186 12.10 -14.05 6.73
C SER A 186 13.14 -14.41 5.65
N GLU A 187 12.72 -15.09 4.58
CA GLU A 187 13.55 -15.37 3.41
C GLU A 187 13.48 -14.30 2.33
N GLY A 188 12.90 -13.13 2.65
CA GLY A 188 12.77 -11.99 1.74
C GLY A 188 11.79 -12.24 0.60
N ARG A 189 10.85 -13.16 0.75
CA ARG A 189 9.78 -13.45 -0.21
C ARG A 189 8.48 -12.83 0.23
N GLN A 190 7.47 -12.89 -0.62
CA GLN A 190 6.19 -12.20 -0.50
C GLN A 190 5.05 -13.20 -0.48
N ALA A 191 3.90 -12.82 0.10
CA ALA A 191 2.74 -13.69 0.24
C ALA A 191 1.45 -13.04 -0.25
N ILE A 192 0.57 -13.84 -0.82
CA ILE A 192 -0.82 -13.47 -1.14
C ILE A 192 -1.75 -14.30 -0.24
N VAL A 193 -2.71 -13.64 0.38
CA VAL A 193 -3.74 -14.31 1.18
C VAL A 193 -5.10 -14.02 0.55
N LEU A 194 -5.69 -15.04 -0.04
CA LEU A 194 -7.02 -14.95 -0.62
C LEU A 194 -8.05 -15.24 0.46
N ILE A 195 -8.91 -14.25 0.72
CA ILE A 195 -10.01 -14.34 1.67
C ILE A 195 -11.28 -13.87 0.96
N PRO A 196 -12.38 -14.63 1.00
CA PRO A 196 -13.66 -14.19 0.45
C PRO A 196 -14.10 -12.85 1.05
N GLU A 197 -14.72 -11.97 0.26
CA GLU A 197 -15.13 -10.64 0.75
C GLU A 197 -16.00 -10.70 2.00
N ILE A 198 -16.84 -11.72 2.11
CA ILE A 198 -17.71 -11.92 3.28
C ILE A 198 -16.91 -12.23 4.56
N ALA A 199 -15.77 -12.89 4.43
CA ALA A 199 -14.87 -13.24 5.54
C ALA A 199 -13.78 -12.17 5.78
N LEU A 200 -13.61 -11.21 4.86
CA LEU A 200 -12.63 -10.12 4.97
C LEU A 200 -13.16 -9.01 5.89
N THR A 201 -13.34 -9.37 7.16
CA THR A 201 -13.83 -8.45 8.20
C THR A 201 -12.70 -7.51 8.67
N TYR A 202 -13.10 -6.41 9.33
CA TYR A 202 -12.13 -5.52 9.98
C TYR A 202 -11.24 -6.26 10.98
N GLN A 203 -11.80 -7.20 11.75
CA GLN A 203 -11.04 -7.99 12.73
C GLN A 203 -9.99 -8.87 12.05
N THR A 204 -10.37 -9.55 10.96
CA THR A 204 -9.43 -10.37 10.18
C THR A 204 -8.27 -9.52 9.67
N VAL A 205 -8.57 -8.38 9.06
CA VAL A 205 -7.55 -7.45 8.55
C VAL A 205 -6.64 -6.95 9.67
N MET A 206 -7.21 -6.56 10.82
CA MET A 206 -6.43 -6.05 11.96
C MET A 206 -5.49 -7.09 12.58
N ARG A 207 -5.83 -8.39 12.52
CA ARG A 207 -4.91 -9.47 12.97
C ARG A 207 -3.61 -9.44 12.15
N PHE A 208 -3.72 -9.29 10.83
CA PHE A 208 -2.54 -9.18 9.96
C PHE A 208 -1.74 -7.90 10.21
N TYR A 209 -2.42 -6.76 10.33
CA TYR A 209 -1.72 -5.51 10.64
C TYR A 209 -1.03 -5.53 12.00
N THR A 210 -1.64 -6.17 13.01
CA THR A 210 -1.01 -6.34 14.33
C THR A 210 0.26 -7.16 14.24
N ARG A 211 0.27 -8.24 13.41
CA ARG A 211 1.42 -9.13 13.31
C ARG A 211 2.50 -8.60 12.37
N PHE A 212 2.13 -8.05 11.23
CA PHE A 212 3.05 -7.74 10.13
C PHE A 212 3.21 -6.22 9.90
N GLY A 213 2.46 -5.39 10.60
CA GLY A 213 2.58 -3.93 10.51
C GLY A 213 2.26 -3.38 9.12
N GLY A 214 3.02 -2.35 8.73
CA GLY A 214 2.85 -1.66 7.45
C GLY A 214 3.20 -2.47 6.21
N ARG A 215 3.77 -3.67 6.36
CA ARG A 215 4.10 -4.60 5.26
C ARG A 215 2.86 -5.26 4.63
N VAL A 216 1.69 -5.04 5.23
CA VAL A 216 0.39 -5.55 4.76
C VAL A 216 -0.32 -4.54 3.89
N SER A 217 -0.95 -5.00 2.84
CA SER A 217 -1.93 -4.26 2.06
C SER A 217 -3.18 -5.09 1.82
N ILE A 218 -4.29 -4.42 1.55
CA ILE A 218 -5.57 -5.08 1.26
C ILE A 218 -6.13 -4.64 -0.09
N LEU A 219 -6.86 -5.55 -0.71
CA LEU A 219 -7.76 -5.27 -1.83
C LEU A 219 -9.17 -5.69 -1.45
N ASN A 220 -10.16 -4.88 -1.80
CA ASN A 220 -11.57 -5.25 -1.69
C ASN A 220 -12.40 -4.53 -2.77
N SER A 221 -13.66 -4.94 -2.95
CA SER A 221 -14.54 -4.39 -3.98
C SER A 221 -14.94 -2.93 -3.71
N ARG A 222 -14.93 -2.49 -2.44
CA ARG A 222 -15.32 -1.13 -2.01
C ARG A 222 -14.24 -0.09 -2.26
N MET A 223 -13.00 -0.51 -2.54
CA MET A 223 -11.92 0.42 -2.83
C MET A 223 -12.16 1.15 -4.15
N SER A 224 -11.94 2.47 -4.14
CA SER A 224 -11.87 3.28 -5.33
C SER A 224 -10.71 2.85 -6.25
N GLN A 225 -10.75 3.25 -7.50
CA GLN A 225 -9.65 2.97 -8.44
C GLN A 225 -8.33 3.60 -7.97
N GLY A 226 -8.38 4.82 -7.39
CA GLY A 226 -7.21 5.49 -6.84
C GLY A 226 -6.59 4.75 -5.65
N GLU A 227 -7.41 4.24 -4.72
CA GLU A 227 -6.91 3.43 -3.61
C GLU A 227 -6.25 2.14 -4.09
N ARG A 228 -6.87 1.43 -5.05
CA ARG A 228 -6.26 0.23 -5.66
C ARG A 228 -4.95 0.56 -6.36
N TYR A 229 -4.90 1.68 -7.09
CA TYR A 229 -3.69 2.15 -7.75
C TYR A 229 -2.58 2.37 -6.72
N ASP A 230 -2.87 3.10 -5.65
CA ASP A 230 -1.90 3.43 -4.60
C ASP A 230 -1.35 2.15 -3.93
N GLN A 231 -2.19 1.13 -3.67
CA GLN A 231 -1.71 -0.14 -3.11
C GLN A 231 -0.79 -0.89 -4.08
N MET A 232 -1.11 -0.89 -5.38
CA MET A 232 -0.23 -1.53 -6.38
C MET A 232 1.11 -0.79 -6.55
N GLU A 233 1.11 0.53 -6.47
CA GLU A 233 2.36 1.31 -6.49
C GLU A 233 3.23 1.01 -5.24
N ARG A 234 2.62 0.86 -4.06
CA ARG A 234 3.33 0.43 -2.84
C ARG A 234 3.97 -0.96 -3.01
N VAL A 235 3.24 -1.89 -3.63
CA VAL A 235 3.77 -3.23 -3.97
C VAL A 235 5.00 -3.12 -4.89
N LYS A 236 4.91 -2.33 -5.96
CA LYS A 236 6.02 -2.14 -6.92
C LYS A 236 7.24 -1.49 -6.28
N LYS A 237 7.04 -0.61 -5.29
CA LYS A 237 8.14 0.01 -4.52
C LYS A 237 8.72 -0.91 -3.45
N GLY A 238 8.16 -2.12 -3.26
CA GLY A 238 8.62 -3.05 -2.24
C GLY A 238 8.25 -2.67 -0.80
N GLU A 239 7.25 -1.79 -0.63
CA GLU A 239 6.75 -1.39 0.69
C GLU A 239 5.76 -2.40 1.27
N VAL A 240 5.27 -3.33 0.45
CA VAL A 240 4.26 -4.33 0.80
C VAL A 240 4.80 -5.71 0.49
N ASP A 241 4.71 -6.61 1.46
CA ASP A 241 5.13 -8.01 1.34
C ASP A 241 3.95 -8.98 1.43
N ILE A 242 2.81 -8.51 1.94
CA ILE A 242 1.59 -9.32 2.06
C ILE A 242 0.42 -8.58 1.42
N MET A 243 -0.21 -9.22 0.44
CA MET A 243 -1.46 -8.75 -0.14
C MET A 243 -2.62 -9.63 0.31
N ILE A 244 -3.64 -9.03 0.91
CA ILE A 244 -4.85 -9.73 1.36
C ILE A 244 -6.04 -9.26 0.51
N GLY A 245 -6.88 -10.17 0.09
CA GLY A 245 -8.09 -9.81 -0.63
C GLY A 245 -8.80 -10.99 -1.29
N PRO A 246 -9.88 -10.70 -2.04
CA PRO A 246 -10.59 -11.72 -2.81
C PRO A 246 -9.74 -12.20 -4.01
N ARG A 247 -10.31 -13.04 -4.88
CA ARG A 247 -9.62 -13.58 -6.08
C ARG A 247 -8.76 -12.56 -6.84
N SER A 248 -9.20 -11.32 -6.91
CA SER A 248 -8.45 -10.27 -7.63
C SER A 248 -7.09 -9.96 -7.02
N ALA A 249 -6.87 -10.27 -5.75
CA ALA A 249 -5.58 -10.12 -5.10
C ALA A 249 -4.50 -11.07 -5.67
N LEU A 250 -4.91 -12.15 -6.32
CA LEU A 250 -4.00 -13.08 -7.00
C LEU A 250 -3.13 -12.39 -8.06
N PHE A 251 -3.63 -11.32 -8.65
CA PHE A 251 -2.93 -10.59 -9.72
C PHE A 251 -2.04 -9.46 -9.18
N THR A 252 -1.70 -9.48 -7.90
CA THR A 252 -0.73 -8.56 -7.31
C THR A 252 0.65 -8.80 -7.94
N PRO A 253 1.31 -7.74 -8.46
CA PRO A 253 2.56 -7.89 -9.21
C PRO A 253 3.77 -8.07 -8.28
N PHE A 254 3.74 -9.08 -7.44
CA PHE A 254 4.88 -9.45 -6.62
C PHE A 254 6.01 -10.06 -7.45
N GLU A 255 7.22 -9.58 -7.25
CA GLU A 255 8.40 -10.09 -7.95
C GLU A 255 8.91 -11.39 -7.33
N ARG A 256 8.81 -11.52 -6.00
CA ARG A 256 9.38 -12.62 -5.20
C ARG A 256 8.29 -13.37 -4.43
N LEU A 257 7.19 -13.68 -5.12
CA LEU A 257 6.10 -14.44 -4.52
C LEU A 257 6.60 -15.81 -4.02
N GLY A 258 6.37 -16.09 -2.74
CA GLY A 258 6.79 -17.33 -2.07
C GLY A 258 5.66 -18.19 -1.56
N LEU A 259 4.48 -17.59 -1.29
CA LEU A 259 3.34 -18.30 -0.75
C LEU A 259 2.02 -17.70 -1.23
N ILE A 260 1.07 -18.56 -1.53
CA ILE A 260 -0.34 -18.20 -1.73
C ILE A 260 -1.15 -19.00 -0.72
N VAL A 261 -1.87 -18.30 0.14
CA VAL A 261 -2.85 -18.89 1.06
C VAL A 261 -4.25 -18.67 0.48
N ILE A 262 -5.06 -19.71 0.48
CA ILE A 262 -6.49 -19.63 0.12
C ILE A 262 -7.26 -20.00 1.37
N ASP A 263 -7.86 -18.99 2.03
CA ASP A 263 -8.70 -19.20 3.20
C ASP A 263 -10.15 -19.47 2.72
N GLU A 264 -10.88 -20.31 3.45
CA GLU A 264 -12.24 -20.72 3.09
C GLU A 264 -12.34 -21.24 1.64
N GLU A 265 -11.47 -22.20 1.23
CA GLU A 265 -11.30 -22.67 -0.14
C GLU A 265 -12.58 -23.26 -0.76
N HIS A 266 -13.53 -23.68 0.11
CA HIS A 266 -14.82 -24.22 -0.28
C HIS A 266 -15.82 -23.16 -0.79
N GLU A 267 -15.53 -21.87 -0.57
CA GLU A 267 -16.42 -20.79 -0.97
C GLU A 267 -16.65 -20.74 -2.49
N PRO A 268 -17.92 -20.70 -2.96
CA PRO A 268 -18.23 -20.68 -4.39
C PRO A 268 -17.62 -19.51 -5.15
N THR A 269 -17.25 -18.43 -4.46
CA THR A 269 -16.63 -17.25 -5.08
C THR A 269 -15.26 -17.53 -5.67
N TYR A 270 -14.61 -18.65 -5.32
CA TYR A 270 -13.33 -19.08 -5.92
C TYR A 270 -13.49 -19.97 -7.15
N LYS A 271 -14.71 -20.44 -7.43
CA LYS A 271 -15.04 -21.32 -8.55
C LYS A 271 -15.41 -20.56 -9.82
#